data_f3326e09a3ea069ee0913ec0e132c635
#
_entry.id   f3326e09a3ea069ee0913ec0e132c635
#
_cell.length_a   1.000
_cell.length_b   1.000
_cell.length_c   1.000
_cell.angle_alpha   90.00
_cell.angle_beta   90.00
_cell.angle_gamma   90.00
#
_symmetry.space_group_name_H-M   'P 1'
#
loop_
_entity.id
_entity.type
_entity.pdbx_description
1 polymer ?
#
loop_
_entity_poly.entity_id
_entity_poly.type
_entity_poly.pdbx_seq_one_letter_code
_entity_poly.pdbx_strand_id
1 'polypeptide(L)'
;MKRILLSALCAVTTLALLTGCVKTTAAPGGSSSDASGSAPGSASGPITTLPDPGDRAIPAQLTADWTEDAVSDTWDTAPEAPGDGAAAVTFTSDSTVKNFEILSLTTDLAEDGTPSYTLGDPLYAVRELPQNTPITASLVFMGILPDLAVCYQDTDGAERCLTLTVSGEDGSLLLTDNTAELN
;
A
#
# COMPACT_ATOMS: atom_id res chain seq x y z
N MET A 1 17.61 6.45 -44.34
CA MET A 1 18.98 5.93 -44.28
C MET A 1 19.79 6.80 -43.32
N LYS A 2 20.07 6.33 -42.12
CA LYS A 2 21.27 6.54 -41.33
C LYS A 2 21.00 5.93 -39.95
N ARG A 3 21.52 4.73 -39.78
CA ARG A 3 21.57 4.00 -38.53
C ARG A 3 22.70 4.67 -37.72
N ILE A 4 22.41 5.07 -36.48
CA ILE A 4 23.44 5.37 -35.51
C ILE A 4 23.28 4.35 -34.40
N LEU A 5 24.17 3.35 -34.47
CA LEU A 5 24.53 2.49 -33.34
C LEU A 5 25.30 3.38 -32.33
N LEU A 6 24.89 3.39 -31.11
CA LEU A 6 25.79 3.77 -30.01
C LEU A 6 25.81 2.64 -29.01
N SER A 7 26.94 1.98 -29.01
CA SER A 7 27.32 0.90 -28.09
C SER A 7 27.85 1.47 -26.79
N ALA A 8 27.66 0.68 -25.74
CA ALA A 8 28.53 0.44 -24.61
C ALA A 8 28.59 1.46 -23.50
N LEU A 9 28.46 1.09 -22.30
CA LEU A 9 29.63 0.65 -21.49
C LEU A 9 29.11 0.11 -20.16
N CYS A 10 29.39 -1.16 -19.91
CA CYS A 10 29.31 -1.79 -18.59
C CYS A 10 30.25 -1.09 -17.62
N ALA A 11 29.77 -0.75 -16.45
CA ALA A 11 30.61 -0.58 -15.27
C ALA A 11 30.02 -1.43 -14.15
N VAL A 12 30.65 -2.57 -13.96
CA VAL A 12 30.50 -3.46 -12.81
C VAL A 12 31.20 -2.81 -11.62
N THR A 13 30.49 -2.47 -10.58
CA THR A 13 31.06 -2.18 -9.26
C THR A 13 30.46 -3.14 -8.24
N THR A 14 31.25 -4.17 -7.95
CA THR A 14 31.13 -5.02 -6.79
C THR A 14 31.53 -4.25 -5.53
N LEU A 15 30.68 -4.23 -4.51
CA LEU A 15 31.14 -3.92 -3.15
C LEU A 15 30.44 -4.77 -2.11
N ALA A 16 31.21 -5.65 -1.61
CA ALA A 16 31.48 -6.22 -0.29
C ALA A 16 30.39 -6.22 0.80
N LEU A 17 30.13 -7.45 1.21
CA LEU A 17 29.55 -7.97 2.44
C LEU A 17 30.13 -7.32 3.73
N LEU A 18 29.24 -6.96 4.63
CA LEU A 18 29.56 -6.87 6.07
C LEU A 18 28.50 -7.63 6.88
N THR A 19 28.87 -8.86 7.19
CA THR A 19 28.29 -9.72 8.23
C THR A 19 28.59 -9.11 9.60
N GLY A 20 27.54 -8.79 10.37
CA GLY A 20 27.65 -8.44 11.76
C GLY A 20 26.71 -9.30 12.60
N CYS A 21 27.18 -10.46 13.07
CA CYS A 21 26.53 -11.24 14.14
C CYS A 21 26.78 -10.56 15.49
N VAL A 22 25.71 -10.16 16.17
CA VAL A 22 25.75 -9.91 17.60
C VAL A 22 24.93 -10.97 18.32
N LYS A 23 25.64 -11.79 19.03
CA LYS A 23 25.18 -12.83 19.93
C LYS A 23 25.03 -12.21 21.32
N THR A 24 23.84 -12.15 21.90
CA THR A 24 23.69 -11.80 23.30
C THR A 24 23.14 -12.99 24.09
N THR A 25 23.91 -13.34 25.04
CA THR A 25 23.86 -14.46 25.96
C THR A 25 22.76 -14.27 27.01
N ALA A 26 22.07 -15.36 27.30
CA ALA A 26 21.18 -15.48 28.46
C ALA A 26 21.98 -15.72 29.76
N ALA A 27 21.48 -15.27 30.86
CA ALA A 27 21.79 -15.87 32.16
C ALA A 27 20.60 -15.71 33.11
N PRO A 28 20.39 -16.70 34.00
CA PRO A 28 19.19 -16.87 34.81
C PRO A 28 19.41 -16.57 36.29
N GLY A 29 18.31 -16.51 37.01
CA GLY A 29 18.31 -16.51 38.50
C GLY A 29 17.32 -15.49 39.00
N GLY A 30 16.40 -15.76 39.86
CA GLY A 30 16.29 -16.67 40.92
C GLY A 30 15.17 -16.17 41.83
N SER A 31 14.44 -17.15 42.33
CA SER A 31 13.83 -17.30 43.68
C SER A 31 12.83 -16.31 44.25
N SER A 32 11.63 -16.80 44.39
CA SER A 32 10.83 -16.96 45.62
C SER A 32 10.74 -15.84 46.66
N SER A 33 9.51 -15.42 46.95
CA SER A 33 9.04 -15.38 48.37
C SER A 33 7.52 -15.22 48.43
N ASP A 34 6.92 -16.14 49.12
CA ASP A 34 5.56 -16.15 49.63
C ASP A 34 5.27 -14.95 50.54
N ALA A 35 4.07 -14.41 50.45
CA ALA A 35 3.39 -13.83 51.61
C ALA A 35 1.88 -13.84 51.39
N SER A 36 1.24 -14.68 52.18
CA SER A 36 -0.20 -14.71 52.48
C SER A 36 -0.69 -13.37 53.04
N GLY A 37 -1.87 -12.95 52.56
CA GLY A 37 -2.61 -11.83 53.16
C GLY A 37 -4.06 -11.84 52.71
N SER A 38 -4.93 -12.25 53.62
CA SER A 38 -6.39 -12.45 53.48
C SER A 38 -7.17 -11.22 53.01
N ALA A 39 -8.28 -11.55 52.29
CA ALA A 39 -9.40 -10.71 51.83
C ALA A 39 -10.17 -10.02 53.01
N PRO A 40 -11.25 -9.21 52.83
CA PRO A 40 -12.19 -9.18 51.70
C PRO A 40 -12.66 -7.77 51.31
N GLY A 41 -13.29 -7.67 50.14
CA GLY A 41 -14.00 -6.45 49.72
C GLY A 41 -14.59 -6.60 48.32
N SER A 42 -15.77 -7.23 48.24
CA SER A 42 -16.59 -7.20 47.04
C SER A 42 -16.99 -5.77 46.66
N ALA A 43 -16.52 -5.32 45.52
CA ALA A 43 -17.17 -4.26 44.74
C ALA A 43 -17.23 -4.74 43.30
N SER A 44 -18.38 -5.37 42.93
CA SER A 44 -18.74 -5.64 41.54
C SER A 44 -19.08 -4.32 40.88
N GLY A 45 -18.07 -3.64 40.34
CA GLY A 45 -18.25 -2.64 39.29
C GLY A 45 -18.31 -3.34 37.95
N PRO A 46 -19.04 -2.82 36.94
CA PRO A 46 -18.99 -3.38 35.61
C PRO A 46 -17.55 -3.36 35.13
N ILE A 47 -16.99 -4.53 34.90
CA ILE A 47 -15.70 -4.69 34.25
C ILE A 47 -15.95 -4.27 32.80
N THR A 48 -15.63 -3.01 32.49
CA THR A 48 -15.45 -2.62 31.09
C THR A 48 -14.19 -3.37 30.63
N THR A 49 -14.39 -4.52 30.03
CA THR A 49 -13.32 -5.20 29.30
C THR A 49 -12.84 -4.23 28.22
N LEU A 50 -11.67 -3.66 28.43
CA LEU A 50 -10.94 -3.04 27.34
C LEU A 50 -10.85 -4.06 26.22
N PRO A 51 -11.18 -3.70 24.97
CA PRO A 51 -11.02 -4.61 23.85
C PRO A 51 -9.58 -5.12 23.83
N ASP A 52 -9.45 -6.41 23.65
CA ASP A 52 -8.16 -7.11 23.55
C ASP A 52 -7.34 -6.41 22.45
N PRO A 53 -6.09 -5.97 22.71
CA PRO A 53 -5.23 -5.39 21.69
C PRO A 53 -4.94 -6.34 20.51
N GLY A 54 -5.39 -7.61 20.56
CA GLY A 54 -5.33 -8.58 19.49
C GLY A 54 -6.45 -8.47 18.42
N ASP A 55 -7.51 -7.69 18.67
CA ASP A 55 -8.67 -7.56 17.76
C ASP A 55 -8.57 -6.34 16.81
N ARG A 56 -7.40 -5.75 16.63
CA ARG A 56 -7.21 -4.78 15.56
C ARG A 56 -7.19 -5.55 14.24
N ALA A 57 -8.20 -5.34 13.41
CA ALA A 57 -8.18 -5.80 12.03
C ALA A 57 -6.85 -5.36 11.39
N ILE A 58 -6.12 -6.32 10.84
CA ILE A 58 -4.90 -6.01 10.06
C ILE A 58 -5.40 -5.36 8.77
N PRO A 59 -4.92 -4.14 8.44
CA PRO A 59 -5.30 -3.49 7.19
C PRO A 59 -4.98 -4.37 5.98
N ALA A 60 -5.85 -4.38 5.00
CA ALA A 60 -5.61 -5.07 3.74
C ALA A 60 -4.30 -4.58 3.09
N GLN A 61 -3.47 -5.52 2.65
CA GLN A 61 -2.26 -5.22 1.90
C GLN A 61 -2.58 -5.27 0.42
N LEU A 62 -2.52 -4.12 -0.23
CA LEU A 62 -2.70 -3.99 -1.67
C LEU A 62 -1.33 -3.98 -2.36
N THR A 63 -1.21 -4.69 -3.48
CA THR A 63 -0.05 -4.65 -4.37
C THR A 63 -0.46 -4.15 -5.75
N ALA A 64 0.47 -3.51 -6.45
CA ALA A 64 0.33 -3.10 -7.84
C ALA A 64 1.59 -3.50 -8.60
N ASP A 65 1.43 -4.20 -9.72
CA ASP A 65 2.52 -4.72 -10.52
C ASP A 65 2.28 -4.45 -12.01
N TRP A 66 3.37 -4.22 -12.76
CA TRP A 66 3.31 -4.16 -14.21
C TRP A 66 2.92 -5.52 -14.79
N THR A 67 2.10 -5.51 -15.84
CA THR A 67 1.66 -6.73 -16.52
C THR A 67 1.56 -6.51 -18.03
N GLU A 68 1.52 -7.61 -18.80
CA GLU A 68 1.15 -7.62 -20.21
C GLU A 68 -0.28 -8.15 -20.42
N ASP A 69 -0.98 -8.45 -19.33
CA ASP A 69 -2.35 -8.96 -19.38
C ASP A 69 -3.33 -7.89 -19.90
N ALA A 70 -4.39 -8.36 -20.51
CA ALA A 70 -5.47 -7.50 -20.96
C ALA A 70 -6.21 -6.89 -19.76
N VAL A 71 -6.78 -5.69 -19.97
CA VAL A 71 -7.67 -5.07 -18.99
C VAL A 71 -8.80 -6.02 -18.62
N SER A 72 -9.06 -6.16 -17.32
CA SER A 72 -10.13 -7.03 -16.83
C SER A 72 -11.51 -6.52 -17.28
N ASP A 73 -12.40 -7.43 -17.60
CA ASP A 73 -13.78 -7.14 -17.99
C ASP A 73 -14.74 -7.04 -16.76
N THR A 74 -14.21 -7.20 -15.57
CA THR A 74 -14.96 -7.20 -14.30
C THR A 74 -15.16 -5.81 -13.71
N TRP A 75 -14.61 -4.76 -14.31
CA TRP A 75 -14.82 -3.39 -13.85
C TRP A 75 -16.28 -2.95 -14.00
N ASP A 76 -16.87 -2.36 -12.97
CA ASP A 76 -18.18 -1.69 -13.04
C ASP A 76 -18.08 -0.37 -13.84
N THR A 77 -16.93 0.29 -13.75
CA THR A 77 -16.57 1.50 -14.52
C THR A 77 -15.16 1.32 -15.07
N ALA A 78 -14.99 1.60 -16.35
CA ALA A 78 -13.69 1.63 -17.04
C ALA A 78 -13.77 2.60 -18.22
N PRO A 79 -12.66 3.21 -18.69
CA PRO A 79 -12.64 4.02 -19.88
C PRO A 79 -12.94 3.18 -21.12
N GLU A 80 -13.61 3.77 -22.13
CA GLU A 80 -13.94 3.09 -23.39
C GLU A 80 -12.70 2.61 -24.16
N ALA A 81 -11.59 3.32 -24.01
CA ALA A 81 -10.30 2.96 -24.60
C ALA A 81 -9.15 3.39 -23.69
N PRO A 82 -8.04 2.64 -23.68
CA PRO A 82 -6.83 3.07 -22.99
C PRO A 82 -6.31 4.37 -23.59
N GLY A 83 -5.78 5.27 -22.75
CA GLY A 83 -5.12 6.49 -23.21
C GLY A 83 -3.82 6.21 -23.96
N ASP A 84 -3.36 7.18 -24.73
CA ASP A 84 -2.07 7.10 -25.42
C ASP A 84 -0.92 6.98 -24.37
N GLY A 85 -0.07 5.97 -24.54
CA GLY A 85 1.03 5.69 -23.62
C GLY A 85 0.62 4.96 -22.35
N ALA A 86 -0.60 4.44 -22.29
CA ALA A 86 -1.05 3.64 -21.15
C ALA A 86 -0.26 2.33 -21.02
N ALA A 87 -0.01 1.94 -19.77
CA ALA A 87 0.58 0.66 -19.41
C ALA A 87 -0.40 -0.15 -18.56
N ALA A 88 -0.35 -1.46 -18.69
CA ALA A 88 -1.21 -2.34 -17.91
C ALA A 88 -0.64 -2.56 -16.51
N VAL A 89 -1.50 -2.43 -15.51
CA VAL A 89 -1.20 -2.61 -14.09
C VAL A 89 -2.18 -3.58 -13.48
N THR A 90 -1.67 -4.59 -12.81
CA THR A 90 -2.47 -5.56 -12.05
C THR A 90 -2.45 -5.21 -10.57
N PHE A 91 -3.63 -5.16 -9.97
CA PHE A 91 -3.83 -4.98 -8.53
C PHE A 91 -4.27 -6.28 -7.89
N THR A 92 -3.71 -6.57 -6.71
CA THR A 92 -4.09 -7.72 -5.90
C THR A 92 -4.14 -7.32 -4.43
N SER A 93 -5.15 -7.78 -3.71
CA SER A 93 -5.29 -7.56 -2.27
C SER A 93 -5.21 -8.89 -1.51
N ASP A 94 -4.56 -8.91 -0.35
CA ASP A 94 -4.51 -10.07 0.56
C ASP A 94 -5.82 -10.31 1.33
N SER A 95 -6.76 -9.38 1.23
CA SER A 95 -8.08 -9.41 1.84
C SER A 95 -9.13 -8.89 0.86
N THR A 96 -10.39 -9.28 1.02
CA THR A 96 -11.46 -8.71 0.21
C THR A 96 -11.71 -7.27 0.62
N VAL A 97 -11.57 -6.34 -0.32
CA VAL A 97 -11.85 -4.91 -0.13
C VAL A 97 -13.07 -4.50 -0.95
N LYS A 98 -13.76 -3.44 -0.52
CA LYS A 98 -14.97 -2.95 -1.19
C LYS A 98 -14.74 -1.56 -1.78
N ASN A 99 -15.61 -1.20 -2.73
CA ASN A 99 -15.57 0.11 -3.39
C ASN A 99 -14.13 0.45 -3.86
N PHE A 100 -13.52 -0.51 -4.55
CA PHE A 100 -12.17 -0.33 -5.08
C PHE A 100 -12.21 0.57 -6.30
N GLU A 101 -11.51 1.71 -6.22
CA GLU A 101 -11.51 2.74 -7.26
C GLU A 101 -10.08 3.19 -7.58
N ILE A 102 -9.82 3.45 -8.85
CA ILE A 102 -8.62 4.14 -9.32
C ILE A 102 -9.08 5.50 -9.82
N LEU A 103 -8.59 6.57 -9.20
CA LEU A 103 -8.98 7.94 -9.48
C LEU A 103 -7.82 8.72 -10.10
N SER A 104 -8.15 9.72 -10.89
CA SER A 104 -7.17 10.76 -11.23
C SER A 104 -6.83 11.56 -9.97
N LEU A 105 -5.58 12.04 -9.90
CA LEU A 105 -5.07 12.81 -8.77
C LEU A 105 -4.38 14.06 -9.30
N THR A 106 -4.70 15.21 -8.73
CA THR A 106 -3.94 16.44 -8.94
C THR A 106 -3.05 16.67 -7.74
N THR A 107 -1.75 16.82 -7.98
CA THR A 107 -0.76 17.14 -6.95
C THR A 107 -0.27 18.56 -7.14
N ASP A 108 -0.50 19.42 -6.17
CA ASP A 108 0.03 20.77 -6.11
C ASP A 108 1.15 20.84 -5.07
N LEU A 109 2.20 21.62 -5.32
CA LEU A 109 3.28 21.84 -4.39
C LEU A 109 3.17 23.26 -3.80
N ALA A 110 3.14 23.36 -2.48
CA ALA A 110 3.26 24.63 -1.78
C ALA A 110 4.66 25.23 -1.97
N GLU A 111 4.84 26.51 -1.59
CA GLU A 111 6.14 27.21 -1.72
C GLU A 111 7.27 26.51 -0.93
N ASP A 112 6.94 25.80 0.14
CA ASP A 112 7.88 25.02 0.96
C ASP A 112 8.13 23.60 0.42
N GLY A 113 7.51 23.25 -0.71
CA GLY A 113 7.62 21.92 -1.33
C GLY A 113 6.68 20.87 -0.74
N THR A 114 5.80 21.24 0.20
CA THR A 114 4.81 20.33 0.76
C THR A 114 3.74 19.99 -0.31
N PRO A 115 3.51 18.70 -0.62
CA PRO A 115 2.47 18.32 -1.57
C PRO A 115 1.08 18.48 -0.95
N SER A 116 0.13 18.89 -1.76
CA SER A 116 -1.30 18.80 -1.48
C SER A 116 -1.99 18.05 -2.61
N TYR A 117 -3.00 17.28 -2.28
CA TYR A 117 -3.65 16.36 -3.19
C TYR A 117 -5.12 16.69 -3.37
N THR A 118 -5.61 16.54 -4.59
CA THR A 118 -7.04 16.66 -4.89
C THR A 118 -7.46 15.47 -5.73
N LEU A 119 -8.39 14.67 -5.19
CA LEU A 119 -8.99 13.55 -5.91
C LEU A 119 -9.87 14.07 -7.06
N GLY A 120 -9.70 13.48 -8.22
CA GLY A 120 -10.52 13.73 -9.40
C GLY A 120 -11.54 12.62 -9.64
N ASP A 121 -11.96 12.49 -10.89
CA ASP A 121 -12.96 11.50 -11.28
C ASP A 121 -12.40 10.07 -11.25
N PRO A 122 -13.24 9.06 -10.95
CA PRO A 122 -12.86 7.66 -11.02
C PRO A 122 -12.62 7.26 -12.50
N LEU A 123 -11.43 6.69 -12.74
CA LEU A 123 -11.06 6.09 -14.02
C LEU A 123 -11.54 4.64 -14.09
N TYR A 124 -11.39 3.92 -12.99
CA TYR A 124 -11.84 2.54 -12.83
C TYR A 124 -12.53 2.39 -11.49
N ALA A 125 -13.61 1.61 -11.45
CA ALA A 125 -14.30 1.28 -10.21
C ALA A 125 -14.85 -0.15 -10.26
N VAL A 126 -14.78 -0.86 -9.12
CA VAL A 126 -15.46 -2.13 -8.88
C VAL A 126 -15.95 -2.19 -7.45
N ARG A 127 -17.15 -2.74 -7.24
CA ARG A 127 -17.76 -2.82 -5.89
C ARG A 127 -16.97 -3.64 -4.91
N GLU A 128 -16.28 -4.66 -5.41
CA GLU A 128 -15.54 -5.60 -4.58
C GLU A 128 -14.34 -6.13 -5.36
N LEU A 129 -13.15 -6.04 -4.76
CA LEU A 129 -11.97 -6.75 -5.18
C LEU A 129 -11.77 -7.94 -4.23
N PRO A 130 -12.07 -9.17 -4.66
CA PRO A 130 -11.95 -10.34 -3.81
C PRO A 130 -10.50 -10.64 -3.43
N GLN A 131 -10.31 -11.22 -2.26
CA GLN A 131 -9.00 -11.65 -1.77
C GLN A 131 -8.24 -12.47 -2.83
N ASN A 132 -6.97 -12.13 -3.06
CA ASN A 132 -6.06 -12.82 -3.98
C ASN A 132 -6.60 -12.96 -5.43
N THR A 133 -7.55 -12.12 -5.81
CA THR A 133 -8.07 -12.08 -7.17
C THR A 133 -7.45 -10.89 -7.89
N PRO A 134 -6.61 -11.10 -8.92
CA PRO A 134 -6.01 -9.99 -9.65
C PRO A 134 -7.06 -9.27 -10.52
N ILE A 135 -6.95 -7.94 -10.58
CA ILE A 135 -7.71 -7.09 -11.49
C ILE A 135 -6.76 -6.17 -12.26
N THR A 136 -6.88 -6.09 -13.58
CA THR A 136 -5.97 -5.33 -14.44
C THR A 136 -6.64 -4.09 -14.99
N ALA A 137 -5.96 -2.94 -14.89
CA ALA A 137 -6.33 -1.66 -15.47
C ALA A 137 -5.25 -1.18 -16.46
N SER A 138 -5.62 -0.32 -17.39
CA SER A 138 -4.69 0.34 -18.30
C SER A 138 -4.56 1.81 -17.91
N LEU A 139 -3.39 2.22 -17.40
CA LEU A 139 -3.16 3.50 -16.76
C LEU A 139 -2.09 4.32 -17.47
N VAL A 140 -2.28 5.64 -17.51
CA VAL A 140 -1.30 6.60 -18.02
C VAL A 140 -0.63 7.28 -16.82
N PHE A 141 0.69 7.32 -16.81
CA PHE A 141 1.48 8.00 -15.79
C PHE A 141 2.11 9.26 -16.40
N MET A 142 1.76 10.43 -15.86
CA MET A 142 2.13 11.73 -16.44
C MET A 142 3.23 12.46 -15.66
N GLY A 143 4.29 11.77 -15.29
CA GLY A 143 5.44 12.45 -14.68
C GLY A 143 5.96 11.81 -13.40
N ILE A 144 6.65 12.63 -12.59
CA ILE A 144 7.30 12.19 -11.34
C ILE A 144 6.44 12.44 -10.09
N LEU A 145 5.41 13.28 -10.20
CA LEU A 145 4.46 13.51 -9.10
C LEU A 145 3.32 12.50 -9.20
N PRO A 146 2.72 12.13 -8.05
CA PRO A 146 1.54 11.28 -8.07
C PRO A 146 0.41 11.92 -8.88
N ASP A 147 -0.14 11.21 -9.85
CA ASP A 147 -1.26 11.61 -10.70
C ASP A 147 -2.41 10.61 -10.65
N LEU A 148 -2.23 9.54 -9.88
CA LEU A 148 -3.20 8.48 -9.66
C LEU A 148 -3.33 8.17 -8.17
N ALA A 149 -4.56 7.93 -7.74
CA ALA A 149 -4.89 7.43 -6.41
C ALA A 149 -5.68 6.11 -6.51
N VAL A 150 -5.50 5.25 -5.52
CA VAL A 150 -6.28 4.02 -5.34
C VAL A 150 -7.00 4.12 -4.01
N CYS A 151 -8.33 4.18 -4.04
CA CYS A 151 -9.15 4.26 -2.84
C CYS A 151 -10.00 3.01 -2.70
N TYR A 152 -10.23 2.57 -1.47
CA TYR A 152 -11.05 1.41 -1.16
C TYR A 152 -11.56 1.45 0.28
N GLN A 153 -12.59 0.66 0.56
CA GLN A 153 -13.03 0.39 1.92
C GLN A 153 -12.40 -0.91 2.41
N ASP A 154 -11.65 -0.80 3.49
CA ASP A 154 -10.94 -1.92 4.13
C ASP A 154 -11.90 -2.87 4.88
N THR A 155 -11.39 -3.98 5.38
CA THR A 155 -12.13 -5.01 6.12
C THR A 155 -12.77 -4.50 7.42
N ASP A 156 -12.21 -3.46 8.03
CA ASP A 156 -12.75 -2.78 9.21
C ASP A 156 -13.79 -1.69 8.87
N GLY A 157 -14.05 -1.47 7.58
CA GLY A 157 -14.95 -0.45 7.07
C GLY A 157 -14.33 0.94 6.96
N ALA A 158 -13.04 1.09 7.28
CA ALA A 158 -12.34 2.35 7.07
C ALA A 158 -12.04 2.58 5.59
N GLU A 159 -12.15 3.84 5.17
CA GLU A 159 -11.67 4.24 3.84
C GLU A 159 -10.16 4.37 3.84
N ARG A 160 -9.52 3.86 2.79
CA ARG A 160 -8.10 3.96 2.53
C ARG A 160 -7.89 4.59 1.17
N CYS A 161 -6.97 5.55 1.09
CA CYS A 161 -6.55 6.15 -0.17
C CYS A 161 -5.03 6.15 -0.25
N LEU A 162 -4.51 5.50 -1.30
CA LEU A 162 -3.09 5.36 -1.57
C LEU A 162 -2.75 6.14 -2.83
N THR A 163 -1.62 6.82 -2.86
CA THR A 163 -1.09 7.34 -4.13
C THR A 163 -0.34 6.23 -4.85
N LEU A 164 -0.51 6.16 -6.18
CA LEU A 164 0.20 5.24 -7.07
C LEU A 164 1.24 6.00 -7.87
N THR A 165 2.49 5.60 -7.76
CA THR A 165 3.62 6.23 -8.46
C THR A 165 4.57 5.20 -9.04
N VAL A 166 5.46 5.65 -9.93
CA VAL A 166 6.56 4.85 -10.47
C VAL A 166 7.84 5.21 -9.73
N SER A 167 8.52 4.22 -9.17
CA SER A 167 9.82 4.39 -8.53
C SER A 167 10.86 4.91 -9.53
N GLY A 168 11.52 6.00 -9.18
CA GLY A 168 12.64 6.54 -9.97
C GLY A 168 13.92 5.71 -9.88
N GLU A 169 14.00 4.75 -8.95
CA GLU A 169 15.17 3.92 -8.72
C GLU A 169 15.19 2.69 -9.64
N ASP A 170 14.08 1.96 -9.71
CA ASP A 170 14.01 0.68 -10.41
C ASP A 170 12.80 0.55 -11.36
N GLY A 171 11.94 1.57 -11.42
CA GLY A 171 10.74 1.58 -12.25
C GLY A 171 9.60 0.73 -11.71
N SER A 172 9.68 0.22 -10.47
CA SER A 172 8.59 -0.51 -9.83
C SER A 172 7.42 0.43 -9.50
N LEU A 173 6.23 -0.15 -9.30
CA LEU A 173 5.07 0.59 -8.81
C LEU A 173 5.12 0.71 -7.30
N LEU A 174 4.79 1.88 -6.79
CA LEU A 174 4.73 2.19 -5.37
C LEU A 174 3.33 2.64 -5.00
N LEU A 175 2.77 2.01 -3.96
CA LEU A 175 1.54 2.43 -3.30
C LEU A 175 1.91 3.05 -1.94
N THR A 176 1.62 4.33 -1.75
CA THR A 176 1.92 5.07 -0.52
C THR A 176 0.61 5.48 0.15
N ASP A 177 0.45 5.12 1.43
CA ASP A 177 -0.75 5.51 2.20
C ASP A 177 -0.73 7.02 2.47
N ASN A 178 -1.68 7.70 1.87
CA ASN A 178 -1.95 9.13 2.01
C ASN A 178 -3.41 9.38 2.42
N THR A 179 -4.02 8.41 3.10
CA THR A 179 -5.43 8.48 3.53
C THR A 179 -5.73 9.75 4.34
N ALA A 180 -4.78 10.22 5.16
CA ALA A 180 -4.97 11.41 5.98
C ALA A 180 -4.99 12.71 5.16
N GLU A 181 -4.30 12.74 4.02
CA GLU A 181 -4.17 13.90 3.13
C GLU A 181 -5.22 13.90 2.02
N LEU A 182 -5.85 12.76 1.75
CA LEU A 182 -6.80 12.56 0.66
C LEU A 182 -8.27 12.51 1.10
N ASN A 183 -8.56 12.55 2.41
CA ASN A 183 -9.91 12.55 3.01
C ASN A 183 -10.36 13.93 3.46
#